data_66106040bad5a216e11b4d997764781a
#
_entry.id   66106040bad5a216e11b4d997764781a
#
_cell.length_a   1.000
_cell.length_b   1.000
_cell.length_c   1.000
_cell.angle_alpha   90.00
_cell.angle_beta   90.00
_cell.angle_gamma   90.00
#
_symmetry.space_group_name_H-M   'P 1'
#
loop_
_entity.id
_entity.type
_entity.pdbx_description
1 polymer ?
#
loop_
_entity_poly.entity_id
_entity_poly.type
_entity_poly.pdbx_seq_one_letter_code
_entity_poly.pdbx_strand_id
1 'polypeptide(L)'
;MSIEEKVISIVSEVLGIESEKITSADTFDDLYADSLDLVEITIECEKEFSYPITDDKVQNLKTVEDLVNLITDLDNKDYLESTQADLQVDE
;
A
#
# COMPACT_ATOMS: atom_id res chain seq x y z
N MET A 1 2.72 11.15 10.22
CA MET A 1 2.25 11.09 8.83
C MET A 1 1.11 10.08 8.71
N SER A 2 0.13 10.39 7.90
CA SER A 2 -0.95 9.46 7.63
C SER A 2 -0.46 8.35 6.69
N ILE A 3 -1.26 7.30 6.55
CA ILE A 3 -0.94 6.21 5.62
C ILE A 3 -0.85 6.77 4.20
N GLU A 4 -1.80 7.63 3.81
CA GLU A 4 -1.79 8.25 2.49
C GLU A 4 -0.51 9.02 2.23
N GLU A 5 -0.09 9.83 3.18
CA GLU A 5 1.13 10.61 3.04
C GLU A 5 2.37 9.72 2.88
N LYS A 6 2.42 8.65 3.66
CA LYS A 6 3.54 7.70 3.57
C LYS A 6 3.55 6.98 2.22
N VAL A 7 2.38 6.56 1.75
CA VAL A 7 2.28 5.90 0.45
C VAL A 7 2.72 6.84 -0.67
N ILE A 8 2.23 8.07 -0.64
CA ILE A 8 2.61 9.05 -1.66
C ILE A 8 4.11 9.32 -1.63
N SER A 9 4.68 9.39 -0.44
CA SER A 9 6.13 9.57 -0.29
C SER A 9 6.91 8.42 -0.92
N ILE A 10 6.45 7.19 -0.71
CA ILE A 10 7.09 6.01 -1.29
C ILE A 10 6.97 6.03 -2.81
N VAL A 11 5.79 6.32 -3.34
CA VAL A 11 5.57 6.40 -4.77
C VAL A 11 6.47 7.48 -5.38
N SER A 12 6.56 8.63 -4.70
CA SER A 12 7.41 9.73 -5.12
C SER A 12 8.87 9.29 -5.25
N GLU A 13 9.37 8.58 -4.26
CA GLU A 13 10.76 8.13 -4.27
C GLU A 13 11.04 7.11 -5.37
N VAL A 14 10.15 6.14 -5.52
CA VAL A 14 10.36 5.08 -6.51
C VAL A 14 10.30 5.63 -7.94
N LEU A 15 9.32 6.49 -8.20
CA LEU A 15 9.09 6.99 -9.55
C LEU A 15 9.88 8.26 -9.89
N GLY A 16 10.47 8.91 -8.88
CA GLY A 16 11.19 10.15 -9.10
C GLY A 16 10.29 11.31 -9.45
N ILE A 17 9.06 11.30 -8.94
CA ILE A 17 8.08 12.37 -9.14
C ILE A 17 7.90 13.11 -7.83
N GLU A 18 7.82 14.43 -7.89
CA GLU A 18 7.59 15.22 -6.69
C GLU A 18 6.26 14.84 -6.05
N SER A 19 6.27 14.64 -4.73
CA SER A 19 5.09 14.20 -4.01
C SER A 19 3.91 15.16 -4.19
N GLU A 20 4.18 16.45 -4.39
CA GLU A 20 3.15 17.45 -4.61
C GLU A 20 2.36 17.21 -5.90
N LYS A 21 2.94 16.46 -6.82
CA LYS A 21 2.31 16.16 -8.12
C LYS A 21 1.57 14.83 -8.10
N ILE A 22 1.55 14.14 -6.98
CA ILE A 22 0.90 12.84 -6.84
C ILE A 22 -0.32 13.00 -5.95
N THR A 23 -1.47 12.51 -6.43
CA THR A 23 -2.69 12.49 -5.64
C THR A 23 -3.21 11.07 -5.53
N SER A 24 -4.10 10.82 -4.58
CA SER A 24 -4.69 9.50 -4.42
C SER A 24 -5.54 9.09 -5.63
N ALA A 25 -6.04 10.07 -6.39
CA ALA A 25 -6.86 9.79 -7.56
C ALA A 25 -6.04 9.39 -8.80
N ASP A 26 -4.73 9.60 -8.77
CA ASP A 26 -3.88 9.26 -9.90
C ASP A 26 -3.79 7.75 -10.09
N THR A 27 -3.82 7.31 -11.36
CA THR A 27 -3.56 5.91 -11.67
C THR A 27 -2.06 5.71 -11.81
N PHE A 28 -1.61 4.49 -11.58
CA PHE A 28 -0.20 4.17 -11.78
C PHE A 28 0.18 4.32 -13.26
N ASP A 29 -0.76 4.06 -14.16
CA ASP A 29 -0.54 4.28 -15.60
C ASP A 29 -0.28 5.76 -15.89
N ASP A 30 -1.05 6.64 -15.28
CA ASP A 30 -0.87 8.09 -15.45
C ASP A 30 0.49 8.55 -14.92
N LEU A 31 1.01 7.85 -13.92
CA LEU A 31 2.30 8.16 -13.34
C LEU A 31 3.45 7.44 -14.07
N TYR A 32 3.13 6.71 -15.13
CA TYR A 32 4.10 5.96 -15.93
C TYR A 32 4.82 4.87 -15.13
N ALA A 33 4.16 4.33 -14.13
CA ALA A 33 4.70 3.23 -13.34
C ALA A 33 4.42 1.92 -14.06
N ASP A 34 5.46 1.19 -14.38
CA ASP A 34 5.29 -0.14 -14.99
C ASP A 34 5.19 -1.20 -13.89
N SER A 35 5.09 -2.46 -14.28
CA SER A 35 4.90 -3.53 -13.30
C SER A 35 6.09 -3.69 -12.36
N LEU A 36 7.30 -3.41 -12.83
CA LEU A 36 8.49 -3.47 -11.97
C LEU A 36 8.47 -2.34 -10.94
N ASP A 37 8.08 -1.15 -11.38
CA ASP A 37 7.93 -0.02 -10.46
C ASP A 37 6.89 -0.32 -9.38
N LEU A 38 5.79 -0.94 -9.79
CA LEU A 38 4.71 -1.28 -8.86
C LEU A 38 5.20 -2.29 -7.83
N VAL A 39 5.94 -3.30 -8.26
CA VAL A 39 6.52 -4.27 -7.35
C VAL A 39 7.45 -3.58 -6.36
N GLU A 40 8.29 -2.66 -6.85
CA GLU A 40 9.21 -1.94 -5.98
C GLU A 40 8.46 -1.07 -4.96
N ILE A 41 7.39 -0.40 -5.40
CA ILE A 41 6.55 0.39 -4.52
C ILE A 41 5.96 -0.49 -3.40
N THR A 42 5.44 -1.67 -3.76
CA THR A 42 4.85 -2.56 -2.77
C THR A 42 5.88 -3.12 -1.80
N ILE A 43 7.09 -3.40 -2.28
CA ILE A 43 8.18 -3.86 -1.42
C ILE A 43 8.52 -2.78 -0.38
N GLU A 44 8.62 -1.52 -0.82
CA GLU A 44 8.90 -0.43 0.10
C GLU A 44 7.76 -0.25 1.09
N CYS A 45 6.52 -0.43 0.66
CA CYS A 45 5.37 -0.38 1.56
C CYS A 45 5.43 -1.49 2.59
N GLU A 46 5.82 -2.70 2.19
CA GLU A 46 5.98 -3.80 3.13
C GLU A 46 6.99 -3.49 4.21
N LYS A 47 8.09 -2.84 3.82
CA LYS A 47 9.12 -2.45 4.78
C LYS A 47 8.63 -1.36 5.72
N GLU A 48 7.91 -0.38 5.17
CA GLU A 48 7.46 0.77 5.96
C GLU A 48 6.35 0.40 6.94
N PHE A 49 5.41 -0.43 6.49
CA PHE A 49 4.21 -0.74 7.27
C PHE A 49 4.26 -2.10 7.94
N SER A 50 5.24 -2.92 7.58
CA SER A 50 5.42 -4.27 8.14
C SER A 50 4.23 -5.20 7.86
N TYR A 51 3.58 -5.04 6.72
CA TYR A 51 2.51 -5.92 6.26
C TYR A 51 2.91 -6.60 4.97
N PRO A 52 2.68 -7.90 4.83
CA PRO A 52 2.95 -8.58 3.56
C PRO A 52 1.91 -8.20 2.52
N ILE A 53 2.36 -7.97 1.29
CA ILE A 53 1.48 -7.67 0.17
C ILE A 53 1.72 -8.74 -0.88
N THR A 54 0.70 -9.54 -1.14
CA THR A 54 0.83 -10.67 -2.07
C THR A 54 0.71 -10.20 -3.52
N ASP A 55 1.23 -11.01 -4.45
CA ASP A 55 1.25 -10.67 -5.87
C ASP A 55 -0.16 -10.46 -6.44
N ASP A 56 -1.12 -11.25 -6.00
CA ASP A 56 -2.49 -11.11 -6.48
C ASP A 56 -3.10 -9.78 -6.06
N LYS A 57 -2.72 -9.27 -4.89
CA LYS A 57 -3.18 -7.95 -4.46
C LYS A 57 -2.53 -6.85 -5.27
N VAL A 58 -1.25 -7.02 -5.62
CA VAL A 58 -0.53 -6.05 -6.45
C VAL A 58 -1.20 -5.91 -7.81
N GLN A 59 -1.64 -7.02 -8.39
CA GLN A 59 -2.26 -7.01 -9.71
C GLN A 59 -3.56 -6.23 -9.76
N ASN A 60 -4.21 -6.05 -8.62
CA ASN A 60 -5.49 -5.34 -8.55
C ASN A 60 -5.32 -3.84 -8.27
N LEU A 61 -4.09 -3.37 -8.09
CA LEU A 61 -3.84 -1.97 -7.81
C LEU A 61 -3.83 -1.16 -9.11
N LYS A 62 -4.73 -0.19 -9.19
CA LYS A 62 -4.82 0.70 -10.35
C LYS A 62 -4.49 2.14 -9.99
N THR A 63 -4.94 2.59 -8.83
CA THR A 63 -4.72 3.96 -8.38
C THR A 63 -3.90 3.98 -7.12
N VAL A 64 -3.35 5.16 -6.84
CA VAL A 64 -2.65 5.37 -5.56
C VAL A 64 -3.61 5.10 -4.40
N GLU A 65 -4.88 5.50 -4.56
CA GLU A 65 -5.89 5.25 -3.54
C GLU A 65 -6.10 3.76 -3.28
N ASP A 66 -6.05 2.94 -4.33
CA ASP A 66 -6.16 1.48 -4.16
C ASP A 66 -5.09 0.97 -3.20
N LEU A 67 -3.88 1.47 -3.36
CA LEU A 67 -2.77 1.07 -2.50
C LEU A 67 -2.97 1.60 -1.06
N VAL A 68 -3.41 2.84 -0.93
CA VAL A 68 -3.71 3.42 0.38
C VAL A 68 -4.78 2.59 1.09
N ASN A 69 -5.83 2.23 0.35
CA ASN A 69 -6.92 1.42 0.91
C ASN A 69 -6.45 0.03 1.29
N LEU A 70 -5.58 -0.57 0.49
CA LEU A 70 -5.02 -1.88 0.81
C LEU A 70 -4.25 -1.83 2.12
N ILE A 71 -3.37 -0.85 2.28
CA ILE A 71 -2.58 -0.69 3.50
C ILE A 71 -3.51 -0.43 4.69
N THR A 72 -4.51 0.43 4.49
CA THR A 72 -5.47 0.74 5.54
C THR A 72 -6.23 -0.51 5.98
N ASP A 73 -6.65 -1.33 5.01
CA ASP A 73 -7.34 -2.58 5.30
C ASP A 73 -6.44 -3.56 6.05
N LEU A 74 -5.18 -3.65 5.66
CA LEU A 74 -4.23 -4.53 6.34
C LEU A 74 -3.99 -4.07 7.77
N ASP A 75 -3.91 -2.76 7.98
CA ASP A 75 -3.73 -2.20 9.30
C ASP A 75 -4.92 -2.53 10.20
N ASN A 76 -6.13 -2.32 9.69
CA ASN A 76 -7.35 -2.64 10.41
C ASN A 76 -7.49 -4.14 10.65
N LYS A 77 -7.15 -4.93 9.65
CA LYS A 77 -7.25 -6.37 9.73
C LYS A 77 -6.27 -6.94 10.75
N ASP A 78 -5.07 -6.38 10.78
CA ASP A 78 -4.06 -6.79 11.76
C ASP A 78 -4.58 -6.55 13.18
N TYR A 79 -5.17 -5.38 13.39
CA TYR A 79 -5.77 -5.06 14.69
C TYR A 79 -6.91 -6.04 15.02
N LEU A 80 -7.79 -6.29 14.06
CA LEU A 80 -8.92 -7.19 14.25
C LEU A 80 -8.46 -8.63 14.44
N GLU A 81 -7.44 -9.04 13.72
CA GLU A 81 -6.89 -10.39 13.85
C GLU A 81 -6.29 -10.61 15.23
N SER A 82 -5.63 -9.60 15.77
CA SER A 82 -5.12 -9.69 17.14
C SER A 82 -6.24 -9.94 18.13
N THR A 83 -7.36 -9.26 17.96
CA THR A 83 -8.53 -9.45 18.80
C THR A 83 -9.16 -10.81 18.57
N GLN A 84 -9.28 -11.20 17.31
CA GLN A 84 -9.90 -12.46 16.95
C GLN A 84 -9.04 -13.65 17.30
N ALA A 85 -7.72 -13.47 17.25
CA ALA A 85 -6.81 -14.55 17.63
C ALA A 85 -7.05 -14.97 19.08
N ASP A 86 -7.33 -14.02 19.94
CA ASP A 86 -7.67 -14.31 21.32
C ASP A 86 -8.93 -15.16 21.41
N LEU A 87 -9.90 -14.87 20.56
CA LEU A 87 -11.15 -15.63 20.52
C LEU A 87 -10.94 -17.01 19.91
N GLN A 88 -10.07 -17.09 18.92
CA GLN A 88 -9.80 -18.36 18.25
C GLN A 88 -9.06 -19.34 19.15
N VAL A 89 -8.23 -18.82 20.02
CA VAL A 89 -7.50 -19.65 20.96
C VAL A 89 -8.45 -20.41 21.87
N ASP A 90 -9.61 -19.86 22.10
CA ASP A 90 -10.63 -20.47 22.93
C ASP A 90 -11.25 -21.71 22.28
N GLU A 91 -11.08 -21.85 21.01
CA GLU A 91 -11.58 -23.03 20.31
C GLU A 91 -10.69 -24.24 20.54
#